data_9da149d37ac0f357c0a82451e3090e38
#
_entry.id   9da149d37ac0f357c0a82451e3090e38
#
_cell.length_a   1.000
_cell.length_b   1.000
_cell.length_c   1.000
_cell.angle_alpha   90.00
_cell.angle_beta   90.00
_cell.angle_gamma   90.00
#
_symmetry.space_group_name_H-M   'P 1'
#
loop_
_entity.id
_entity.type
_entity.pdbx_description
1 polymer ?
#
loop_
_entity_poly.entity_id
_entity_poly.type
_entity_poly.pdbx_seq_one_letter_code
_entity_poly.pdbx_strand_id
1 'polypeptide(L)'
;MRIMSRLTLFTLILAASQMRAVEPHRDAKADEIAHTMMNAMGGEKAWYAAHFVRFDFKVNAGGKIVEDRSHLWDKMTGRYRLEDKTKDGKPRVVLFSINDRHGDTYVDGKKVEGAAGAKAVKDAYEAFINDMYWLAMPWKWLDAGVNLKYIGPKTLGNEGGEVVRLTFDHVGLTPGDRYDAFVSSQSHLMTHWDFKLQSGDKGAFDWQYVDTGGVKLAKNHPGDKVSIDMGDVRVLDKVDDAVFSDPKKTMK
;
A
#
# COMPACT_ATOMS: atom_id res chain seq x y z
N MET A 1 -32.24 1.87 68.82
CA MET A 1 -30.87 2.29 68.49
C MET A 1 -30.63 1.92 67.03
N ARG A 2 -30.78 2.94 66.14
CA ARG A 2 -30.70 2.74 64.67
C ARG A 2 -29.27 3.06 64.19
N ILE A 3 -28.60 2.09 63.60
CA ILE A 3 -27.29 2.26 62.98
C ILE A 3 -27.52 2.55 61.50
N MET A 4 -27.29 3.80 61.09
CA MET A 4 -27.28 4.21 59.67
C MET A 4 -25.92 3.88 59.07
N SER A 5 -25.91 2.89 58.14
CA SER A 5 -24.74 2.60 57.32
C SER A 5 -24.68 3.59 56.14
N ARG A 6 -23.58 4.35 56.09
CA ARG A 6 -23.30 5.27 54.96
C ARG A 6 -22.62 4.50 53.85
N LEU A 7 -23.33 4.34 52.73
CA LEU A 7 -22.79 3.79 51.49
C LEU A 7 -22.02 4.91 50.75
N THR A 8 -20.72 4.81 50.69
CA THR A 8 -19.87 5.76 49.95
C THR A 8 -19.75 5.23 48.49
N LEU A 9 -20.39 5.94 47.58
CA LEU A 9 -20.32 5.66 46.14
C LEU A 9 -18.98 6.17 45.59
N PHE A 10 -18.05 5.28 45.27
CA PHE A 10 -16.84 5.59 44.54
C PHE A 10 -17.15 5.72 43.06
N THR A 11 -17.21 6.93 42.54
CA THR A 11 -17.34 7.20 41.11
C THR A 11 -15.94 7.04 40.48
N LEU A 12 -15.72 5.93 39.79
CA LEU A 12 -14.52 5.70 38.99
C LEU A 12 -14.60 6.55 37.73
N ILE A 13 -13.89 7.67 37.69
CA ILE A 13 -13.72 8.47 36.47
C ILE A 13 -12.71 7.74 35.60
N LEU A 14 -13.19 7.01 34.57
CA LEU A 14 -12.38 6.46 33.50
C LEU A 14 -11.92 7.65 32.63
N ALA A 15 -10.71 8.12 32.85
CA ALA A 15 -10.05 9.04 31.92
C ALA A 15 -9.67 8.25 30.66
N ALA A 16 -10.57 8.24 29.65
CA ALA A 16 -10.22 7.83 28.32
C ALA A 16 -9.17 8.82 27.78
N SER A 17 -7.90 8.45 27.83
CA SER A 17 -6.85 9.15 27.10
C SER A 17 -7.16 9.00 25.60
N GLN A 18 -7.79 10.01 25.02
CA GLN A 18 -7.87 10.16 23.57
C GLN A 18 -6.43 10.33 23.09
N MET A 19 -5.87 9.27 22.48
CA MET A 19 -4.68 9.41 21.65
C MET A 19 -5.08 10.37 20.52
N ARG A 20 -4.70 11.63 20.65
CA ARG A 20 -4.78 12.59 19.54
C ARG A 20 -3.92 12.02 18.44
N ALA A 21 -4.54 11.72 17.29
CA ALA A 21 -3.78 11.48 16.07
C ALA A 21 -2.86 12.70 15.88
N VAL A 22 -1.57 12.45 15.74
CA VAL A 22 -0.61 13.52 15.44
C VAL A 22 -1.00 14.05 14.06
N GLU A 23 -1.33 15.34 13.97
CA GLU A 23 -1.62 15.98 12.69
C GLU A 23 -0.37 15.87 11.81
N PRO A 24 -0.48 15.35 10.58
CA PRO A 24 0.66 15.21 9.71
C PRO A 24 1.27 16.57 9.38
N HIS A 25 2.59 16.67 9.45
CA HIS A 25 3.30 17.90 9.11
C HIS A 25 3.45 17.98 7.59
N ARG A 26 2.81 18.97 6.95
CA ARG A 26 2.86 19.20 5.50
C ARG A 26 3.17 20.66 5.19
N ASP A 27 4.23 20.90 4.41
CA ASP A 27 4.48 22.22 3.86
C ASP A 27 3.39 22.57 2.84
N ALA A 28 2.92 23.80 2.81
CA ALA A 28 1.87 24.24 1.87
C ALA A 28 2.24 23.98 0.40
N LYS A 29 3.52 24.16 0.03
CA LYS A 29 3.98 23.87 -1.34
C LYS A 29 4.00 22.36 -1.64
N ALA A 30 4.39 21.53 -0.68
CA ALA A 30 4.36 20.07 -0.84
C ALA A 30 2.91 19.54 -0.95
N ASP A 31 2.00 20.09 -0.18
CA ASP A 31 0.57 19.80 -0.23
C ASP A 31 -0.06 20.18 -1.59
N GLU A 32 0.24 21.38 -2.11
CA GLU A 32 -0.15 21.83 -3.46
C GLU A 32 0.35 20.85 -4.56
N ILE A 33 1.62 20.41 -4.47
CA ILE A 33 2.21 19.46 -5.41
C ILE A 33 1.48 18.11 -5.33
N ALA A 34 1.18 17.62 -4.12
CA ALA A 34 0.44 16.38 -3.91
C ALA A 34 -0.95 16.40 -4.58
N HIS A 35 -1.72 17.45 -4.36
CA HIS A 35 -3.04 17.62 -4.98
C HIS A 35 -2.96 17.75 -6.50
N THR A 36 -1.97 18.52 -7.02
CA THR A 36 -1.74 18.65 -8.46
C THR A 36 -1.41 17.31 -9.09
N MET A 37 -0.53 16.52 -8.45
CA MET A 37 -0.18 15.17 -8.89
C MET A 37 -1.39 14.24 -8.88
N MET A 38 -2.17 14.19 -7.80
CA MET A 38 -3.37 13.35 -7.72
C MET A 38 -4.40 13.73 -8.81
N ASN A 39 -4.56 15.02 -9.11
CA ASN A 39 -5.41 15.47 -10.21
C ASN A 39 -4.89 14.97 -11.56
N ALA A 40 -3.59 15.05 -11.83
CA ALA A 40 -2.98 14.52 -13.05
C ALA A 40 -3.09 12.98 -13.17
N MET A 41 -3.24 12.29 -12.04
CA MET A 41 -3.45 10.85 -11.96
C MET A 41 -4.92 10.41 -12.16
N GLY A 42 -5.86 11.33 -12.38
CA GLY A 42 -7.30 11.05 -12.57
C GLY A 42 -8.20 11.60 -11.48
N GLY A 43 -7.61 12.13 -10.40
CA GLY A 43 -8.31 12.78 -9.29
C GLY A 43 -8.75 11.82 -8.18
N GLU A 44 -8.82 12.34 -6.96
CA GLU A 44 -9.17 11.58 -5.76
C GLU A 44 -10.53 10.91 -5.87
N LYS A 45 -11.51 11.58 -6.50
CA LYS A 45 -12.85 11.01 -6.70
C LYS A 45 -12.81 9.70 -7.47
N ALA A 46 -12.04 9.63 -8.56
CA ALA A 46 -11.89 8.41 -9.36
C ALA A 46 -11.14 7.32 -8.57
N TRP A 47 -10.08 7.69 -7.85
CA TRP A 47 -9.36 6.75 -6.99
C TRP A 47 -10.23 6.16 -5.88
N TYR A 48 -11.02 6.99 -5.18
CA TYR A 48 -11.91 6.48 -4.14
C TYR A 48 -13.08 5.66 -4.69
N ALA A 49 -13.54 5.94 -5.93
CA ALA A 49 -14.58 5.17 -6.60
C ALA A 49 -14.08 3.84 -7.19
N ALA A 50 -12.76 3.66 -7.39
CA ALA A 50 -12.19 2.40 -7.87
C ALA A 50 -12.57 1.26 -6.94
N HIS A 51 -13.31 0.25 -7.46
CA HIS A 51 -13.87 -0.82 -6.63
C HIS A 51 -12.87 -1.97 -6.46
N PHE A 52 -12.54 -2.64 -7.55
CA PHE A 52 -11.60 -3.75 -7.51
C PHE A 52 -10.28 -3.35 -8.16
N VAL A 53 -9.17 -3.66 -7.51
CA VAL A 53 -7.83 -3.42 -8.02
C VAL A 53 -7.12 -4.75 -8.19
N ARG A 54 -6.78 -5.08 -9.44
CA ARG A 54 -5.99 -6.25 -9.83
C ARG A 54 -4.60 -5.81 -10.24
N PHE A 55 -3.57 -6.49 -9.77
CA PHE A 55 -2.19 -6.28 -10.22
C PHE A 55 -1.32 -7.50 -9.92
N ASP A 56 -0.19 -7.59 -10.59
CA ASP A 56 0.90 -8.48 -10.18
C ASP A 56 2.00 -7.68 -9.47
N PHE A 57 2.89 -8.36 -8.81
CA PHE A 57 4.11 -7.80 -8.26
C PHE A 57 5.27 -8.74 -8.56
N LYS A 58 6.11 -8.36 -9.53
CA LYS A 58 7.23 -9.16 -9.99
C LYS A 58 8.52 -8.40 -9.81
N VAL A 59 9.43 -8.95 -9.01
CA VAL A 59 10.75 -8.38 -8.79
C VAL A 59 11.76 -9.17 -9.61
N ASN A 60 12.45 -8.48 -10.52
CA ASN A 60 13.60 -9.02 -11.24
C ASN A 60 14.89 -8.47 -10.62
N ALA A 61 15.76 -9.37 -10.18
CA ALA A 61 17.08 -9.04 -9.67
C ALA A 61 18.13 -9.88 -10.38
N GLY A 62 19.07 -9.22 -11.07
CA GLY A 62 20.13 -9.89 -11.83
C GLY A 62 19.60 -10.84 -12.94
N GLY A 63 18.50 -10.47 -13.61
CA GLY A 63 17.87 -11.26 -14.66
C GLY A 63 17.03 -12.47 -14.19
N LYS A 64 16.80 -12.58 -12.89
CA LYS A 64 15.95 -13.62 -12.28
C LYS A 64 14.74 -13.02 -11.58
N ILE A 65 13.58 -13.64 -11.76
CA ILE A 65 12.39 -13.31 -10.96
C ILE A 65 12.60 -13.89 -9.57
N VAL A 66 12.67 -13.01 -8.58
CA VAL A 66 12.86 -13.35 -7.16
C VAL A 66 11.58 -13.23 -6.34
N GLU A 67 10.60 -12.46 -6.82
CA GLU A 67 9.24 -12.37 -6.30
C GLU A 67 8.25 -12.40 -7.46
N ASP A 68 7.15 -13.13 -7.30
CA ASP A 68 6.06 -13.21 -8.29
C ASP A 68 4.75 -13.46 -7.55
N ARG A 69 3.98 -12.40 -7.35
CA ARG A 69 2.69 -12.43 -6.66
C ARG A 69 1.61 -11.81 -7.54
N SER A 70 0.41 -12.32 -7.43
CA SER A 70 -0.79 -11.77 -8.07
C SER A 70 -1.79 -11.36 -7.00
N HIS A 71 -2.40 -10.20 -7.17
CA HIS A 71 -3.26 -9.56 -6.20
C HIS A 71 -4.62 -9.19 -6.79
N LEU A 72 -5.67 -9.35 -5.99
CA LEU A 72 -6.99 -8.78 -6.24
C LEU A 72 -7.54 -8.22 -4.94
N TRP A 73 -7.84 -6.95 -4.96
CA TRP A 73 -8.33 -6.19 -3.80
C TRP A 73 -9.73 -5.63 -4.06
N ASP A 74 -10.69 -6.00 -3.23
CA ASP A 74 -11.96 -5.30 -3.11
C ASP A 74 -11.77 -4.12 -2.13
N LYS A 75 -11.59 -2.92 -2.67
CA LYS A 75 -11.34 -1.70 -1.88
C LYS A 75 -12.52 -1.32 -0.98
N MET A 76 -13.74 -1.67 -1.38
CA MET A 76 -14.94 -1.26 -0.64
C MET A 76 -15.18 -2.11 0.60
N THR A 77 -14.87 -3.40 0.54
CA THR A 77 -15.13 -4.34 1.65
C THR A 77 -13.86 -4.76 2.39
N GLY A 78 -12.69 -4.57 1.78
CA GLY A 78 -11.42 -5.03 2.32
C GLY A 78 -11.11 -6.50 2.06
N ARG A 79 -11.93 -7.22 1.27
CA ARG A 79 -11.61 -8.59 0.84
C ARG A 79 -10.38 -8.58 -0.04
N TYR A 80 -9.53 -9.57 0.15
CA TYR A 80 -8.28 -9.67 -0.57
C TYR A 80 -7.97 -11.09 -0.99
N ARG A 81 -7.42 -11.24 -2.19
CA ARG A 81 -6.86 -12.47 -2.71
C ARG A 81 -5.42 -12.24 -3.13
N LEU A 82 -4.51 -13.06 -2.62
CA LEU A 82 -3.13 -13.14 -3.04
C LEU A 82 -2.83 -14.53 -3.58
N GLU A 83 -2.21 -14.60 -4.74
CA GLU A 83 -1.74 -15.84 -5.34
C GLU A 83 -0.22 -15.77 -5.57
N ASP A 84 0.48 -16.81 -5.17
CA ASP A 84 1.92 -16.98 -5.40
C ASP A 84 2.31 -18.46 -5.39
N LYS A 85 3.60 -18.73 -5.20
CA LYS A 85 4.12 -20.09 -5.02
C LYS A 85 4.87 -20.22 -3.71
N THR A 86 4.74 -21.38 -3.10
CA THR A 86 5.59 -21.78 -1.97
C THR A 86 7.04 -21.97 -2.43
N LYS A 87 7.99 -22.09 -1.48
CA LYS A 87 9.41 -22.29 -1.79
C LYS A 87 9.68 -23.59 -2.61
N ASP A 88 8.82 -24.59 -2.45
CA ASP A 88 8.85 -25.84 -3.23
C ASP A 88 8.04 -25.79 -4.53
N GLY A 89 7.61 -24.57 -4.94
CA GLY A 89 6.98 -24.29 -6.24
C GLY A 89 5.49 -24.60 -6.33
N LYS A 90 4.82 -25.00 -5.24
CA LYS A 90 3.39 -25.30 -5.24
C LYS A 90 2.55 -24.03 -5.28
N PRO A 91 1.45 -24.01 -6.05
CA PRO A 91 0.51 -22.89 -6.05
C PRO A 91 -0.05 -22.64 -4.66
N ARG A 92 -0.03 -21.36 -4.24
CA ARG A 92 -0.64 -20.93 -2.99
C ARG A 92 -1.66 -19.82 -3.26
N VAL A 93 -2.80 -19.91 -2.58
CA VAL A 93 -3.86 -18.89 -2.59
C VAL A 93 -4.13 -18.50 -1.13
N VAL A 94 -4.11 -17.21 -0.86
CA VAL A 94 -4.49 -16.65 0.44
C VAL A 94 -5.69 -15.74 0.23
N LEU A 95 -6.82 -16.07 0.89
CA LEU A 95 -8.06 -15.32 0.87
C LEU A 95 -8.26 -14.72 2.25
N PHE A 96 -8.29 -13.39 2.36
CA PHE A 96 -8.35 -12.73 3.67
C PHE A 96 -9.00 -11.35 3.60
N SER A 97 -9.29 -10.78 4.76
CA SER A 97 -9.72 -9.41 4.91
C SER A 97 -8.54 -8.55 5.40
N ILE A 98 -8.30 -7.41 4.74
CA ILE A 98 -7.27 -6.47 5.19
C ILE A 98 -7.70 -5.71 6.46
N ASN A 99 -9.01 -5.67 6.78
CA ASN A 99 -9.54 -4.90 7.89
C ASN A 99 -9.28 -5.58 9.24
N ASP A 100 -9.46 -6.91 9.31
CA ASP A 100 -9.29 -7.71 10.53
C ASP A 100 -8.13 -8.70 10.47
N ARG A 101 -7.52 -8.86 9.28
CA ARG A 101 -6.37 -9.75 9.01
C ARG A 101 -6.68 -11.23 9.25
N HIS A 102 -7.94 -11.62 9.08
CA HIS A 102 -8.37 -13.00 9.15
C HIS A 102 -8.62 -13.57 7.77
N GLY A 103 -8.40 -14.86 7.61
CA GLY A 103 -8.61 -15.54 6.33
C GLY A 103 -8.06 -16.95 6.30
N ASP A 104 -8.08 -17.53 5.10
CA ASP A 104 -7.68 -18.89 4.84
C ASP A 104 -6.55 -18.96 3.81
N THR A 105 -5.66 -19.92 4.01
CA THR A 105 -4.57 -20.24 3.09
C THR A 105 -4.79 -21.59 2.47
N TYR A 106 -4.51 -21.72 1.17
CA TYR A 106 -4.60 -22.98 0.43
C TYR A 106 -3.29 -23.22 -0.33
N VAL A 107 -2.79 -24.45 -0.28
CA VAL A 107 -1.63 -24.90 -1.07
C VAL A 107 -2.05 -26.13 -1.87
N ASP A 108 -1.82 -26.13 -3.19
CA ASP A 108 -2.35 -27.16 -4.09
C ASP A 108 -3.86 -27.40 -3.91
N GLY A 109 -4.63 -26.32 -3.66
CA GLY A 109 -6.07 -26.38 -3.43
C GLY A 109 -6.49 -26.98 -2.09
N LYS A 110 -5.56 -27.35 -1.21
CA LYS A 110 -5.85 -27.88 0.13
C LYS A 110 -5.66 -26.81 1.18
N LYS A 111 -6.62 -26.68 2.09
CA LYS A 111 -6.55 -25.72 3.19
C LYS A 111 -5.37 -26.05 4.11
N VAL A 112 -4.65 -25.01 4.51
CA VAL A 112 -3.56 -25.08 5.48
C VAL A 112 -4.11 -24.66 6.83
N GLU A 113 -4.19 -25.59 7.77
CA GLU A 113 -4.78 -25.36 9.08
C GLU A 113 -3.77 -24.86 10.11
N GLY A 114 -4.28 -24.29 11.21
CA GLY A 114 -3.52 -23.91 12.40
C GLY A 114 -2.51 -22.78 12.19
N ALA A 115 -1.42 -22.82 12.94
CA ALA A 115 -0.43 -21.74 12.98
C ALA A 115 0.23 -21.45 11.63
N ALA A 116 0.40 -22.46 10.77
CA ALA A 116 1.00 -22.30 9.44
C ALA A 116 0.08 -21.49 8.51
N GLY A 117 -1.23 -21.77 8.53
CA GLY A 117 -2.22 -20.98 7.77
C GLY A 117 -2.30 -19.54 8.26
N ALA A 118 -2.37 -19.33 9.57
CA ALA A 118 -2.41 -17.99 10.17
C ALA A 118 -1.14 -17.19 9.87
N LYS A 119 0.04 -17.83 9.89
CA LYS A 119 1.29 -17.17 9.47
C LYS A 119 1.25 -16.73 8.01
N ALA A 120 0.73 -17.58 7.12
CA ALA A 120 0.65 -17.24 5.70
C ALA A 120 -0.31 -16.07 5.43
N VAL A 121 -1.41 -15.94 6.18
CA VAL A 121 -2.29 -14.75 6.14
C VAL A 121 -1.55 -13.50 6.59
N LYS A 122 -0.78 -13.58 7.70
CA LYS A 122 0.04 -12.46 8.17
C LYS A 122 1.07 -12.04 7.11
N ASP A 123 1.80 -13.00 6.53
CA ASP A 123 2.79 -12.74 5.48
C ASP A 123 2.13 -12.10 4.23
N ALA A 124 0.92 -12.56 3.86
CA ALA A 124 0.15 -11.99 2.74
C ALA A 124 -0.32 -10.56 3.02
N TYR A 125 -0.69 -10.24 4.26
CA TYR A 125 -1.01 -8.86 4.66
C TYR A 125 0.23 -7.95 4.59
N GLU A 126 1.40 -8.42 5.02
CA GLU A 126 2.66 -7.66 4.89
C GLU A 126 3.04 -7.44 3.42
N ALA A 127 2.84 -8.48 2.57
CA ALA A 127 3.00 -8.36 1.12
C ALA A 127 2.02 -7.33 0.52
N PHE A 128 0.73 -7.34 0.93
CA PHE A 128 -0.24 -6.31 0.53
C PHE A 128 0.27 -4.90 0.84
N ILE A 129 0.75 -4.64 2.05
CA ILE A 129 1.24 -3.30 2.45
C ILE A 129 2.42 -2.88 1.55
N ASN A 130 3.41 -3.76 1.34
CA ASN A 130 4.56 -3.47 0.51
C ASN A 130 4.19 -3.26 -0.95
N ASP A 131 3.46 -4.21 -1.55
CA ASP A 131 3.23 -4.28 -2.99
C ASP A 131 2.25 -3.18 -3.44
N MET A 132 1.24 -2.88 -2.60
CA MET A 132 0.35 -1.73 -2.81
C MET A 132 1.08 -0.39 -2.72
N TYR A 133 2.13 -0.30 -1.92
CA TYR A 133 2.94 0.92 -1.87
C TYR A 133 3.66 1.15 -3.19
N TRP A 134 4.21 0.10 -3.82
CA TRP A 134 4.78 0.16 -5.17
C TRP A 134 3.75 0.45 -6.25
N LEU A 135 2.51 -0.03 -6.10
CA LEU A 135 1.44 0.25 -7.07
C LEU A 135 0.90 1.68 -6.98
N ALA A 136 0.69 2.18 -5.76
CA ALA A 136 -0.19 3.31 -5.52
C ALA A 136 0.36 4.35 -4.52
N MET A 137 1.66 4.39 -4.26
CA MET A 137 2.25 5.31 -3.28
C MET A 137 1.87 6.78 -3.53
N PRO A 138 1.82 7.31 -4.77
CA PRO A 138 1.42 8.70 -4.98
C PRO A 138 0.02 9.03 -4.47
N TRP A 139 -0.91 8.06 -4.50
CA TRP A 139 -2.26 8.21 -3.94
C TRP A 139 -2.30 8.26 -2.40
N LYS A 140 -1.18 7.94 -1.74
CA LYS A 140 -1.06 7.83 -0.30
C LYS A 140 -0.32 9.01 0.34
N TRP A 141 0.08 10.00 -0.42
CA TRP A 141 0.81 11.15 0.10
C TRP A 141 0.02 11.94 1.13
N LEU A 142 -1.31 12.00 0.98
CA LEU A 142 -2.21 12.70 1.89
C LEU A 142 -2.83 11.79 2.97
N ASP A 143 -2.40 10.54 3.09
CA ASP A 143 -2.85 9.64 4.17
C ASP A 143 -2.40 10.17 5.54
N ALA A 144 -3.16 9.79 6.57
CA ALA A 144 -2.80 10.10 7.95
C ALA A 144 -1.41 9.54 8.30
N GLY A 145 -0.60 10.33 9.00
CA GLY A 145 0.76 9.94 9.40
C GLY A 145 1.81 10.06 8.29
N VAL A 146 1.46 10.59 7.11
CA VAL A 146 2.43 10.91 6.05
C VAL A 146 2.78 12.39 6.13
N ASN A 147 4.06 12.68 6.37
CA ASN A 147 4.60 14.03 6.41
C ASN A 147 5.20 14.39 5.06
N LEU A 148 4.93 15.59 4.57
CA LEU A 148 5.42 16.11 3.30
C LEU A 148 6.25 17.36 3.51
N LYS A 149 7.49 17.36 2.99
CA LYS A 149 8.37 18.52 3.02
C LYS A 149 8.84 18.86 1.61
N TYR A 150 8.61 20.07 1.17
CA TYR A 150 9.17 20.58 -0.06
C TYR A 150 10.69 20.75 0.07
N ILE A 151 11.45 20.18 -0.86
CA ILE A 151 12.91 20.22 -0.87
C ILE A 151 13.43 21.27 -1.85
N GLY A 152 12.74 21.47 -2.95
CA GLY A 152 13.11 22.43 -3.98
C GLY A 152 13.01 21.89 -5.38
N PRO A 153 13.30 22.73 -6.40
CA PRO A 153 13.32 22.29 -7.78
C PRO A 153 14.54 21.40 -8.05
N LYS A 154 14.39 20.49 -9.00
CA LYS A 154 15.46 19.58 -9.47
C LYS A 154 15.32 19.38 -10.97
N THR A 155 16.43 19.20 -11.66
CA THR A 155 16.44 18.68 -13.03
C THR A 155 16.96 17.24 -12.99
N LEU A 156 16.19 16.31 -13.59
CA LEU A 156 16.53 14.90 -13.72
C LEU A 156 16.65 14.57 -15.23
N GLY A 157 17.86 14.30 -15.70
CA GLY A 157 18.13 14.26 -17.14
C GLY A 157 17.82 15.61 -17.81
N ASN A 158 16.86 15.62 -18.73
CA ASN A 158 16.39 16.83 -19.41
C ASN A 158 15.03 17.34 -18.86
N GLU A 159 14.51 16.75 -17.80
CA GLU A 159 13.21 17.08 -17.24
C GLU A 159 13.35 17.91 -15.97
N GLY A 160 12.68 19.07 -15.95
CA GLY A 160 12.53 19.89 -14.75
C GLY A 160 11.39 19.41 -13.88
N GLY A 161 11.53 19.55 -12.58
CA GLY A 161 10.49 19.13 -11.62
C GLY A 161 10.76 19.62 -10.22
N GLU A 162 9.92 19.16 -9.31
CA GLU A 162 9.91 19.50 -7.89
C GLU A 162 10.20 18.27 -7.05
N VAL A 163 10.95 18.41 -5.96
CA VAL A 163 11.23 17.31 -5.05
C VAL A 163 10.44 17.50 -3.76
N VAL A 164 9.66 16.48 -3.39
CA VAL A 164 8.94 16.38 -2.13
C VAL A 164 9.50 15.20 -1.33
N ARG A 165 9.87 15.46 -0.08
CA ARG A 165 10.29 14.43 0.87
C ARG A 165 9.10 13.89 1.64
N LEU A 166 9.01 12.57 1.69
CA LEU A 166 8.05 11.83 2.53
C LEU A 166 8.76 11.24 3.74
N THR A 167 8.15 11.40 4.91
CA THR A 167 8.48 10.72 6.17
C THR A 167 7.20 10.27 6.86
N PHE A 168 7.29 9.38 7.85
CA PHE A 168 6.11 8.70 8.38
C PHE A 168 6.08 8.73 9.91
N ASP A 169 4.92 9.02 10.46
CA ASP A 169 4.66 9.03 11.91
C ASP A 169 3.99 7.70 12.31
N HIS A 170 4.80 6.68 12.60
CA HIS A 170 4.35 5.37 13.10
C HIS A 170 3.33 4.65 12.20
N VAL A 171 3.31 4.95 10.88
CA VAL A 171 2.46 4.28 9.90
C VAL A 171 3.30 3.42 8.95
N GLY A 172 2.69 2.34 8.42
CA GLY A 172 3.37 1.37 7.56
C GLY A 172 4.20 0.35 8.33
N LEU A 173 4.91 -0.50 7.60
CA LEU A 173 5.78 -1.54 8.16
C LEU A 173 7.16 -0.99 8.57
N THR A 174 7.61 0.08 7.93
CA THR A 174 8.94 0.67 8.06
C THR A 174 8.86 2.20 8.23
N PRO A 175 8.33 2.70 9.36
CA PRO A 175 8.09 4.15 9.55
C PRO A 175 9.37 4.99 9.54
N GLY A 176 10.54 4.39 9.70
CA GLY A 176 11.84 5.07 9.60
C GLY A 176 12.34 5.29 8.17
N ASP A 177 11.62 4.80 7.16
CA ASP A 177 11.96 5.03 5.77
C ASP A 177 11.75 6.49 5.36
N ARG A 178 12.50 6.94 4.38
CA ARG A 178 12.39 8.26 3.77
C ARG A 178 12.47 8.16 2.26
N TYR A 179 11.59 8.89 1.60
CA TYR A 179 11.55 8.99 0.15
C TYR A 179 11.66 10.45 -0.29
N ASP A 180 12.52 10.73 -1.26
CA ASP A 180 12.63 12.01 -1.95
C ASP A 180 12.04 11.81 -3.36
N ALA A 181 10.79 12.19 -3.55
CA ALA A 181 10.03 11.95 -4.76
C ALA A 181 10.13 13.14 -5.71
N PHE A 182 10.52 12.88 -6.95
CA PHE A 182 10.58 13.88 -8.02
C PHE A 182 9.26 13.89 -8.78
N VAL A 183 8.62 15.04 -8.83
CA VAL A 183 7.39 15.30 -9.58
C VAL A 183 7.71 16.18 -10.78
N SER A 184 7.46 15.66 -11.98
CA SER A 184 7.70 16.33 -13.25
C SER A 184 6.87 17.61 -13.39
N SER A 185 7.50 18.71 -13.82
CA SER A 185 6.79 19.96 -14.12
C SER A 185 5.94 19.85 -15.38
N GLN A 186 6.23 18.90 -16.28
CA GLN A 186 5.51 18.72 -17.53
C GLN A 186 4.26 17.83 -17.37
N SER A 187 4.44 16.65 -16.76
CA SER A 187 3.35 15.68 -16.59
C SER A 187 2.58 15.84 -15.29
N HIS A 188 3.16 16.52 -14.30
CA HIS A 188 2.73 16.59 -12.91
C HIS A 188 2.65 15.22 -12.21
N LEU A 189 3.30 14.19 -12.77
CA LEU A 189 3.38 12.87 -12.17
C LEU A 189 4.69 12.74 -11.39
N MET A 190 4.67 11.92 -10.35
CA MET A 190 5.90 11.45 -9.73
C MET A 190 6.57 10.45 -10.69
N THR A 191 7.73 10.80 -11.27
CA THR A 191 8.42 9.97 -12.26
C THR A 191 9.67 9.28 -11.71
N HIS A 192 10.11 9.69 -10.51
CA HIS A 192 11.31 9.11 -9.88
C HIS A 192 11.23 9.27 -8.36
N TRP A 193 11.86 8.38 -7.63
CA TRP A 193 12.16 8.57 -6.22
C TRP A 193 13.58 8.10 -5.87
N ASP A 194 14.22 8.82 -4.95
CA ASP A 194 15.36 8.34 -4.18
C ASP A 194 14.83 7.86 -2.81
N PHE A 195 15.31 6.74 -2.29
CA PHE A 195 14.92 6.28 -0.97
C PHE A 195 16.10 6.02 -0.04
N LYS A 196 15.85 6.17 1.24
CA LYS A 196 16.71 5.71 2.32
C LYS A 196 15.84 4.94 3.31
N LEU A 197 16.08 3.63 3.40
CA LEU A 197 15.37 2.75 4.32
C LEU A 197 15.88 2.89 5.75
N GLN A 198 15.07 2.52 6.72
CA GLN A 198 15.48 2.48 8.14
C GLN A 198 16.62 1.47 8.39
N SER A 199 16.80 0.46 7.55
CA SER A 199 17.96 -0.45 7.54
C SER A 199 19.28 0.27 7.20
N GLY A 200 19.20 1.48 6.60
CA GLY A 200 20.34 2.21 6.07
C GLY A 200 20.55 2.04 4.56
N ASP A 201 19.86 1.11 3.93
CA ASP A 201 19.93 0.88 2.50
C ASP A 201 19.40 2.10 1.73
N LYS A 202 19.98 2.33 0.54
CA LYS A 202 19.61 3.43 -0.36
C LYS A 202 19.47 2.92 -1.77
N GLY A 203 18.61 3.55 -2.53
CA GLY A 203 18.42 3.26 -3.94
C GLY A 203 17.50 4.28 -4.58
N ALA A 204 17.22 4.04 -5.84
CA ALA A 204 16.34 4.86 -6.64
C ALA A 204 15.56 3.99 -7.63
N PHE A 205 14.37 4.43 -8.00
CA PHE A 205 13.58 3.82 -9.07
C PHE A 205 12.82 4.90 -9.85
N ASP A 206 12.71 4.68 -11.14
CA ASP A 206 11.76 5.40 -11.96
C ASP A 206 10.35 4.83 -11.82
N TRP A 207 9.36 5.68 -12.12
CA TRP A 207 7.96 5.34 -12.06
C TRP A 207 7.31 5.52 -13.43
N GLN A 208 6.75 4.42 -13.94
CA GLN A 208 5.98 4.40 -15.18
C GLN A 208 4.55 3.98 -14.86
N TYR A 209 3.59 4.59 -15.56
CA TYR A 209 2.17 4.43 -15.24
C TYR A 209 1.39 3.79 -16.36
N VAL A 210 0.24 3.21 -16.00
CA VAL A 210 -0.83 2.79 -16.89
C VAL A 210 -2.13 3.47 -16.49
N ASP A 211 -2.93 3.87 -17.48
CA ASP A 211 -4.28 4.35 -17.27
C ASP A 211 -5.24 3.16 -17.18
N THR A 212 -6.02 3.07 -16.10
CA THR A 212 -6.99 2.01 -15.89
C THR A 212 -8.15 2.48 -15.01
N GLY A 213 -9.40 2.28 -15.46
CA GLY A 213 -10.58 2.72 -14.70
C GLY A 213 -10.62 4.20 -14.35
N GLY A 214 -10.04 5.06 -15.21
CA GLY A 214 -9.99 6.51 -15.01
C GLY A 214 -8.92 7.00 -14.04
N VAL A 215 -8.02 6.13 -13.58
CA VAL A 215 -6.88 6.50 -12.72
C VAL A 215 -5.57 5.99 -13.30
N LYS A 216 -4.47 6.64 -12.91
CA LYS A 216 -3.12 6.14 -13.18
C LYS A 216 -2.62 5.34 -11.99
N LEU A 217 -2.14 4.13 -12.27
CA LEU A 217 -1.44 3.27 -11.33
C LEU A 217 -0.05 2.95 -11.88
N ALA A 218 0.88 2.64 -10.99
CA ALA A 218 2.21 2.27 -11.43
C ALA A 218 2.18 0.96 -12.25
N LYS A 219 2.99 0.90 -13.30
CA LYS A 219 3.14 -0.25 -14.19
C LYS A 219 4.52 -0.88 -14.08
N ASN A 220 5.56 -0.06 -14.06
CA ASN A 220 6.94 -0.52 -13.97
C ASN A 220 7.76 0.44 -13.11
N HIS A 221 8.76 -0.12 -12.45
CA HIS A 221 9.79 0.61 -11.74
C HIS A 221 11.17 0.12 -12.21
N PRO A 222 11.71 0.70 -13.28
CA PRO A 222 13.08 0.46 -13.68
C PRO A 222 14.06 0.94 -12.61
N GLY A 223 15.09 0.16 -12.36
CA GLY A 223 16.20 0.50 -11.50
C GLY A 223 17.47 -0.19 -11.99
N ASP A 224 18.64 0.21 -11.50
CA ASP A 224 19.95 -0.22 -12.04
C ASP A 224 20.19 -1.74 -11.95
N LYS A 225 19.85 -2.35 -10.82
CA LYS A 225 20.12 -3.78 -10.55
C LYS A 225 18.85 -4.58 -10.30
N VAL A 226 17.78 -3.90 -10.00
CA VAL A 226 16.48 -4.46 -9.67
C VAL A 226 15.43 -3.69 -10.46
N SER A 227 14.47 -4.39 -11.03
CA SER A 227 13.28 -3.78 -11.61
C SER A 227 12.03 -4.45 -11.04
N ILE A 228 10.94 -3.69 -10.98
CA ILE A 228 9.64 -4.18 -10.52
C ILE A 228 8.64 -3.99 -11.66
N ASP A 229 7.94 -5.05 -12.02
CA ASP A 229 6.83 -5.05 -12.98
C ASP A 229 5.53 -5.37 -12.24
N MET A 230 4.57 -4.45 -12.33
CA MET A 230 3.25 -4.61 -11.72
C MET A 230 2.32 -5.48 -12.57
N GLY A 231 2.80 -6.04 -13.67
CA GLY A 231 2.12 -7.03 -14.51
C GLY A 231 0.76 -6.59 -15.03
N ASP A 232 -0.30 -7.34 -14.72
CA ASP A 232 -1.66 -7.06 -15.16
C ASP A 232 -2.37 -6.07 -14.23
N VAL A 233 -2.13 -4.77 -14.43
CA VAL A 233 -2.74 -3.69 -13.62
C VAL A 233 -4.11 -3.31 -14.19
N ARG A 234 -5.16 -3.53 -13.42
CA ARG A 234 -6.54 -3.18 -13.80
C ARG A 234 -7.35 -2.67 -12.63
N VAL A 235 -8.15 -1.63 -12.87
CA VAL A 235 -9.30 -1.28 -12.05
C VAL A 235 -10.54 -1.88 -12.71
N LEU A 236 -11.32 -2.64 -11.95
CA LEU A 236 -12.48 -3.38 -12.44
C LEU A 236 -13.72 -2.94 -11.65
N ASP A 237 -14.85 -2.81 -12.38
CA ASP A 237 -16.13 -2.47 -11.76
C ASP A 237 -16.82 -3.71 -11.15
N LYS A 238 -16.54 -4.88 -11.72
CA LYS A 238 -17.17 -6.15 -11.31
C LYS A 238 -16.17 -7.29 -11.38
N VAL A 239 -16.27 -8.20 -10.42
CA VAL A 239 -15.62 -9.51 -10.40
C VAL A 239 -16.64 -10.55 -9.91
N ASP A 240 -16.40 -11.83 -10.19
CA ASP A 240 -17.17 -12.91 -9.57
C ASP A 240 -16.83 -12.97 -8.07
N ASP A 241 -17.80 -12.76 -7.20
CA ASP A 241 -17.62 -12.78 -5.74
C ASP A 241 -16.96 -14.06 -5.23
N ALA A 242 -17.14 -15.18 -5.94
CA ALA A 242 -16.52 -16.45 -5.61
C ALA A 242 -14.98 -16.40 -5.65
N VAL A 243 -14.36 -15.42 -6.33
CA VAL A 243 -12.88 -15.28 -6.32
C VAL A 243 -12.34 -14.98 -4.93
N PHE A 244 -13.14 -14.42 -4.03
CA PHE A 244 -12.74 -14.12 -2.65
C PHE A 244 -13.09 -15.22 -1.64
N SER A 245 -13.72 -16.32 -2.07
CA SER A 245 -14.14 -17.42 -1.18
C SER A 245 -13.74 -18.81 -1.69
N ASP A 246 -13.54 -18.99 -3.00
CA ASP A 246 -13.15 -20.27 -3.61
C ASP A 246 -11.70 -20.19 -4.13
N PRO A 247 -10.75 -20.96 -3.56
CA PRO A 247 -9.36 -20.99 -4.00
C PRO A 247 -9.18 -21.49 -5.44
N LYS A 248 -10.18 -22.20 -6.00
CA LYS A 248 -10.13 -22.74 -7.37
C LYS A 248 -10.55 -21.72 -8.44
N LYS A 249 -11.17 -20.63 -8.05
CA LYS A 249 -11.49 -19.52 -8.98
C LYS A 249 -10.23 -18.80 -9.41
N THR A 250 -10.26 -18.22 -10.60
CA THR A 250 -9.15 -17.43 -11.14
C THR A 250 -9.47 -15.94 -11.07
N MET A 251 -8.47 -15.09 -10.93
CA MET A 251 -8.58 -13.62 -10.95
C MET A 251 -8.70 -13.03 -12.37
N LYS A 252 -9.34 -13.75 -13.30
CA LYS A 252 -9.52 -13.28 -14.69
C LYS A 252 -10.66 -12.31 -14.83
#